data_be6af6afd617b6160fc8bf596c4f0966
#
_entry.id   be6af6afd617b6160fc8bf596c4f0966
#
_cell.length_a   1.000
_cell.length_b   1.000
_cell.length_c   1.000
_cell.angle_alpha   90.00
_cell.angle_beta   90.00
_cell.angle_gamma   90.00
#
_symmetry.space_group_name_H-M   'P 1'
#
loop_
_entity.id
_entity.type
_entity.pdbx_description
1 polymer ?
#
loop_
_entity_poly.entity_id
_entity_poly.type
_entity_poly.pdbx_seq_one_letter_code
_entity_poly.pdbx_strand_id
1 'polypeptide(L)'
;LHYPLRRQRQMCIRDRNGAMLGFSTEEVDAMYDDIVEFAELGEFMNQKLKNYSSGMQVRLAFSVAIKAQGDILILDEVLAVGDEAFQRKCNDYFKDRKESGKTTILVTHDMGAVKKYCNKAVLIENGLVKAIGNPDDVANQYSLDNATETKAMNEGFQVENAAVSDLKVKLLHSPQISPEQEIEFEISYQVNQDLPTYVSFSLTDIDRTIWLYNDNSMDQPTEGPGQKRLTYKCHVSQINNAKLKLQVSVRDQEEQILAFADSQNNPVILVNRQDIKDDDVSAKDSATGLIQRNGSWKISQS
;
A
#
# COMPACT_ATOMS: atom_id res chain seq x y z
N LEU A 1 46.23 10.50 -26.84
CA LEU A 1 46.29 11.59 -25.81
C LEU A 1 44.93 11.94 -25.16
N HIS A 2 43.81 11.22 -25.50
CA HIS A 2 42.50 11.49 -24.91
C HIS A 2 42.03 10.46 -23.84
N TYR A 3 42.80 9.40 -23.58
CA TYR A 3 42.45 8.33 -22.67
C TYR A 3 42.50 8.67 -21.17
N PRO A 4 43.45 9.47 -20.67
CA PRO A 4 43.57 9.78 -19.25
C PRO A 4 42.49 10.72 -18.71
N LEU A 5 42.01 11.67 -19.54
CA LEU A 5 40.98 12.65 -19.12
C LEU A 5 39.58 12.06 -19.00
N ARG A 6 39.27 11.00 -19.74
CA ARG A 6 38.00 10.24 -19.59
C ARG A 6 37.92 9.51 -18.25
N ARG A 7 39.00 8.82 -17.84
CA ARG A 7 39.08 8.14 -16.52
C ARG A 7 38.94 9.12 -15.36
N GLN A 8 39.62 10.29 -15.40
CA GLN A 8 39.52 11.27 -14.31
C GLN A 8 38.14 11.90 -14.12
N ARG A 9 37.31 12.02 -15.20
CA ARG A 9 35.93 12.53 -15.11
C ARG A 9 34.91 11.49 -14.64
N GLN A 10 35.14 10.22 -14.92
CA GLN A 10 34.34 9.10 -14.41
C GLN A 10 34.59 8.81 -12.94
N MET A 11 35.83 9.10 -12.45
CA MET A 11 36.25 8.88 -11.07
C MET A 11 35.39 9.62 -10.03
N CYS A 12 34.88 10.82 -10.32
CA CYS A 12 34.22 11.65 -9.29
C CYS A 12 32.89 11.12 -8.74
N ILE A 13 32.11 10.31 -9.48
CA ILE A 13 30.81 9.78 -9.03
C ILE A 13 31.00 8.40 -8.43
N ARG A 14 31.74 7.59 -9.14
CA ARG A 14 32.10 6.23 -8.79
C ARG A 14 32.85 6.20 -7.45
N ASP A 15 33.86 7.03 -7.31
CA ASP A 15 34.72 7.09 -6.12
C ASP A 15 34.00 7.70 -4.90
N ARG A 16 33.10 8.67 -5.13
CA ARG A 16 32.37 9.29 -4.03
C ARG A 16 31.31 8.37 -3.44
N ASN A 17 30.50 7.69 -4.26
CA ASN A 17 29.49 6.74 -3.77
C ASN A 17 30.12 5.44 -3.25
N GLY A 18 31.15 4.93 -3.94
CA GLY A 18 31.91 3.77 -3.48
C GLY A 18 32.65 4.04 -2.16
N ALA A 19 33.31 5.19 -2.04
CA ALA A 19 34.01 5.59 -0.81
C ALA A 19 33.05 5.82 0.36
N MET A 20 31.85 6.35 0.14
CA MET A 20 30.82 6.50 1.18
C MET A 20 30.31 5.14 1.70
N LEU A 21 30.37 4.09 0.87
CA LEU A 21 30.03 2.72 1.24
C LEU A 21 31.24 1.90 1.72
N GLY A 22 32.43 2.53 1.81
CA GLY A 22 33.64 1.91 2.33
C GLY A 22 34.42 1.08 1.30
N PHE A 23 34.13 1.20 0.00
CA PHE A 23 34.87 0.50 -1.06
C PHE A 23 36.17 1.22 -1.43
N SER A 24 37.22 0.44 -1.67
CA SER A 24 38.43 0.94 -2.34
C SER A 24 38.17 1.20 -3.84
N THR A 25 39.06 1.99 -4.45
CA THR A 25 38.94 2.26 -5.90
C THR A 25 39.03 0.99 -6.73
N GLU A 26 39.88 0.05 -6.32
CA GLU A 26 40.08 -1.24 -6.98
C GLU A 26 38.82 -2.11 -6.90
N GLU A 27 38.14 -2.13 -5.76
CA GLU A 27 36.87 -2.85 -5.58
C GLU A 27 35.76 -2.24 -6.44
N VAL A 28 35.66 -0.91 -6.49
CA VAL A 28 34.67 -0.23 -7.35
C VAL A 28 34.97 -0.49 -8.84
N ASP A 29 36.25 -0.54 -9.24
CA ASP A 29 36.64 -0.86 -10.62
C ASP A 29 36.27 -2.31 -10.98
N ALA A 30 36.45 -3.24 -10.08
CA ALA A 30 36.09 -4.64 -10.29
C ALA A 30 34.56 -4.86 -10.42
N MET A 31 33.75 -4.01 -9.78
CA MET A 31 32.27 -4.08 -9.81
C MET A 31 31.65 -3.20 -10.90
N TYR A 32 32.46 -2.44 -11.64
CA TYR A 32 31.97 -1.42 -12.56
C TYR A 32 31.01 -1.95 -13.61
N ASP A 33 31.40 -3.00 -14.32
CA ASP A 33 30.61 -3.56 -15.42
C ASP A 33 29.27 -4.12 -14.89
N ASP A 34 29.28 -4.77 -13.75
CA ASP A 34 28.09 -5.28 -13.08
C ASP A 34 27.13 -4.14 -12.65
N ILE A 35 27.67 -3.03 -12.12
CA ILE A 35 26.88 -1.87 -11.73
C ILE A 35 26.24 -1.22 -12.95
N VAL A 36 26.99 -1.09 -14.04
CA VAL A 36 26.51 -0.50 -15.31
C VAL A 36 25.41 -1.33 -15.91
N GLU A 37 25.59 -2.67 -15.94
CA GLU A 37 24.60 -3.61 -16.47
C GLU A 37 23.34 -3.60 -15.62
N PHE A 38 23.46 -3.65 -14.29
CA PHE A 38 22.30 -3.63 -13.41
C PHE A 38 21.52 -2.32 -13.52
N ALA A 39 22.22 -1.17 -13.52
CA ALA A 39 21.60 0.15 -13.63
C ALA A 39 21.01 0.45 -15.02
N GLU A 40 21.42 -0.28 -16.07
CA GLU A 40 21.09 -0.03 -17.48
C GLU A 40 21.45 1.40 -17.95
N LEU A 41 22.58 1.90 -17.47
CA LEU A 41 23.04 3.26 -17.72
C LEU A 41 24.29 3.34 -18.60
N GLY A 42 24.63 2.26 -19.35
CA GLY A 42 25.86 2.15 -20.13
C GLY A 42 26.14 3.36 -21.02
N GLU A 43 25.14 3.84 -21.76
CA GLU A 43 25.28 5.01 -22.65
C GLU A 43 25.50 6.33 -21.88
N PHE A 44 25.07 6.41 -20.63
CA PHE A 44 25.11 7.61 -19.81
C PHE A 44 26.35 7.69 -18.90
N MET A 45 27.07 6.59 -18.70
CA MET A 45 28.21 6.53 -17.76
C MET A 45 29.32 7.52 -18.05
N ASN A 46 29.40 8.04 -19.28
CA ASN A 46 30.36 9.08 -19.68
C ASN A 46 29.87 10.52 -19.37
N GLN A 47 28.65 10.68 -18.90
CA GLN A 47 28.06 11.97 -18.58
C GLN A 47 28.30 12.38 -17.13
N LYS A 48 28.18 13.67 -16.85
CA LYS A 48 28.22 14.17 -15.47
C LYS A 48 26.92 13.83 -14.74
N LEU A 49 26.99 13.47 -13.46
CA LEU A 49 25.81 13.13 -12.63
C LEU A 49 24.72 14.21 -12.65
N LYS A 50 25.09 15.49 -12.74
CA LYS A 50 24.14 16.60 -12.86
C LYS A 50 23.23 16.53 -14.08
N ASN A 51 23.62 15.75 -15.09
CA ASN A 51 22.84 15.54 -16.32
C ASN A 51 21.94 14.29 -16.23
N TYR A 52 22.02 13.52 -15.12
CA TYR A 52 21.18 12.37 -14.90
C TYR A 52 19.81 12.83 -14.43
N SER A 53 18.76 12.21 -14.92
CA SER A 53 17.43 12.35 -14.31
C SER A 53 17.45 11.82 -12.86
N SER A 54 16.46 12.22 -12.06
CA SER A 54 16.31 11.70 -10.69
C SER A 54 16.23 10.17 -10.68
N GLY A 55 15.46 9.57 -11.60
CA GLY A 55 15.37 8.12 -11.76
C GLY A 55 16.71 7.46 -12.08
N MET A 56 17.51 8.04 -13.00
CA MET A 56 18.85 7.52 -13.31
C MET A 56 19.80 7.60 -12.11
N GLN A 57 19.73 8.67 -11.32
CA GLN A 57 20.56 8.83 -10.12
C GLN A 57 20.24 7.75 -9.09
N VAL A 58 18.97 7.48 -8.86
CA VAL A 58 18.53 6.49 -7.89
C VAL A 58 18.80 5.07 -8.37
N ARG A 59 18.62 4.76 -9.67
CA ARG A 59 19.02 3.47 -10.27
C ARG A 59 20.50 3.21 -10.07
N LEU A 60 21.36 4.21 -10.32
CA LEU A 60 22.81 4.08 -10.10
C LEU A 60 23.15 3.89 -8.62
N ALA A 61 22.56 4.70 -7.73
CA ALA A 61 22.82 4.60 -6.30
C ALA A 61 22.42 3.23 -5.74
N PHE A 62 21.23 2.73 -6.14
CA PHE A 62 20.78 1.40 -5.77
C PHE A 62 21.71 0.31 -6.29
N SER A 63 22.13 0.38 -7.57
CA SER A 63 23.03 -0.59 -8.19
C SER A 63 24.39 -0.68 -7.48
N VAL A 64 24.89 0.45 -6.98
CA VAL A 64 26.11 0.47 -6.16
C VAL A 64 25.86 -0.13 -4.77
N ALA A 65 24.74 0.23 -4.13
CA ALA A 65 24.43 -0.22 -2.77
C ALA A 65 24.27 -1.75 -2.68
N ILE A 66 23.64 -2.38 -3.66
CA ILE A 66 23.42 -3.84 -3.67
C ILE A 66 24.70 -4.66 -3.92
N LYS A 67 25.74 -4.04 -4.46
CA LYS A 67 27.05 -4.67 -4.66
C LYS A 67 27.92 -4.67 -3.39
N ALA A 68 27.49 -3.95 -2.34
CA ALA A 68 28.09 -4.08 -1.03
C ALA A 68 27.98 -5.53 -0.53
N GLN A 69 29.11 -6.19 -0.38
CA GLN A 69 29.20 -7.63 -0.01
C GLN A 69 28.98 -7.88 1.49
N GLY A 70 28.29 -7.01 2.19
CA GLY A 70 27.98 -7.18 3.61
C GLY A 70 27.02 -8.35 3.89
N ASP A 71 27.22 -9.01 5.01
CA ASP A 71 26.29 -10.04 5.51
C ASP A 71 24.94 -9.46 5.86
N ILE A 72 24.90 -8.18 6.24
CA ILE A 72 23.68 -7.42 6.56
C ILE A 72 23.55 -6.24 5.58
N LEU A 73 22.44 -6.19 4.88
CA LEU A 73 22.07 -5.06 4.01
C LEU A 73 20.95 -4.27 4.67
N ILE A 74 21.14 -2.96 4.85
CA ILE A 74 20.11 -2.05 5.37
C ILE A 74 19.67 -1.13 4.23
N LEU A 75 18.37 -1.11 3.97
CA LEU A 75 17.74 -0.29 2.93
C LEU A 75 16.69 0.60 3.57
N ASP A 76 16.81 1.89 3.34
CA ASP A 76 15.88 2.90 3.85
C ASP A 76 15.22 3.63 2.67
N GLU A 77 13.88 3.44 2.52
CA GLU A 77 13.02 4.04 1.49
C GLU A 77 13.46 3.81 0.02
N VAL A 78 14.23 2.75 -0.28
CA VAL A 78 14.91 2.61 -1.59
C VAL A 78 14.16 1.76 -2.61
N LEU A 79 13.00 1.19 -2.28
CA LEU A 79 12.33 0.19 -3.14
C LEU A 79 11.39 0.75 -4.22
N ALA A 80 10.89 1.97 -4.07
CA ALA A 80 9.96 2.59 -5.02
C ALA A 80 10.68 3.28 -6.20
N VAL A 81 11.74 2.66 -6.76
CA VAL A 81 12.68 3.33 -7.65
C VAL A 81 12.68 2.74 -9.05
N GLY A 82 12.73 3.65 -10.06
CA GLY A 82 12.89 3.27 -11.45
C GLY A 82 11.58 2.93 -12.16
N ASP A 83 11.71 2.48 -13.41
CA ASP A 83 10.61 1.95 -14.19
C ASP A 83 10.29 0.49 -13.84
N GLU A 84 9.24 -0.05 -14.43
CA GLU A 84 8.78 -1.41 -14.17
C GLU A 84 9.87 -2.48 -14.46
N ALA A 85 10.70 -2.26 -15.48
CA ALA A 85 11.77 -3.18 -15.83
C ALA A 85 12.87 -3.22 -14.75
N PHE A 86 13.25 -2.05 -14.23
CA PHE A 86 14.20 -1.96 -13.13
C PHE A 86 13.63 -2.52 -11.82
N GLN A 87 12.36 -2.27 -11.54
CA GLN A 87 11.69 -2.87 -10.37
C GLN A 87 11.69 -4.39 -10.42
N ARG A 88 11.53 -5.02 -11.60
CA ARG A 88 11.65 -6.49 -11.74
C ARG A 88 13.05 -6.96 -11.36
N LYS A 89 14.11 -6.31 -11.82
CA LYS A 89 15.50 -6.64 -11.43
C LYS A 89 15.74 -6.51 -9.93
N CYS A 90 15.18 -5.47 -9.32
CA CYS A 90 15.23 -5.32 -7.86
C CYS A 90 14.52 -6.48 -7.14
N ASN A 91 13.35 -6.88 -7.66
CA ASN A 91 12.58 -7.99 -7.12
C ASN A 91 13.37 -9.31 -7.15
N ASP A 92 13.99 -9.61 -8.30
CA ASP A 92 14.80 -10.81 -8.47
C ASP A 92 16.01 -10.80 -7.51
N TYR A 93 16.70 -9.68 -7.39
CA TYR A 93 17.78 -9.52 -6.44
C TYR A 93 17.36 -9.79 -4.98
N PHE A 94 16.20 -9.27 -4.54
CA PHE A 94 15.72 -9.51 -3.17
C PHE A 94 15.31 -10.96 -2.95
N LYS A 95 14.74 -11.60 -3.97
CA LYS A 95 14.42 -13.04 -3.92
C LYS A 95 15.68 -13.89 -3.75
N ASP A 96 16.69 -13.67 -4.60
CA ASP A 96 17.95 -14.38 -4.55
C ASP A 96 18.67 -14.16 -3.20
N ARG A 97 18.63 -12.92 -2.68
CA ARG A 97 19.22 -12.61 -1.39
C ARG A 97 18.50 -13.32 -0.23
N LYS A 98 17.17 -13.39 -0.27
CA LYS A 98 16.35 -14.11 0.70
C LYS A 98 16.69 -15.62 0.67
N GLU A 99 16.81 -16.20 -0.51
CA GLU A 99 17.17 -17.60 -0.70
C GLU A 99 18.61 -17.92 -0.27
N SER A 100 19.54 -16.96 -0.40
CA SER A 100 20.93 -17.12 0.06
C SER A 100 21.12 -17.03 1.57
N GLY A 101 20.06 -16.78 2.35
CA GLY A 101 20.10 -16.70 3.81
C GLY A 101 20.79 -15.44 4.36
N LYS A 102 21.12 -14.46 3.53
CA LYS A 102 21.71 -13.18 3.96
C LYS A 102 20.67 -12.27 4.57
N THR A 103 21.03 -11.57 5.64
CA THR A 103 20.12 -10.67 6.34
C THR A 103 19.90 -9.38 5.55
N THR A 104 18.63 -8.99 5.38
CA THR A 104 18.24 -7.70 4.84
C THR A 104 17.29 -7.02 5.81
N ILE A 105 17.59 -5.77 6.17
CA ILE A 105 16.71 -4.90 6.96
C ILE A 105 16.13 -3.87 5.99
N LEU A 106 14.81 -3.89 5.84
CA LEU A 106 14.06 -2.97 5.00
C LEU A 106 13.30 -1.99 5.88
N VAL A 107 13.60 -0.70 5.76
CA VAL A 107 12.85 0.38 6.37
C VAL A 107 12.00 1.02 5.28
N THR A 108 10.69 0.97 5.41
CA THR A 108 9.76 1.47 4.38
C THR A 108 8.37 1.72 4.94
N HIS A 109 7.63 2.59 4.27
CA HIS A 109 6.18 2.79 4.46
C HIS A 109 5.34 2.04 3.40
N ASP A 110 5.98 1.35 2.45
CA ASP A 110 5.29 0.51 1.46
C ASP A 110 4.97 -0.87 2.03
N MET A 111 3.71 -1.04 2.44
CA MET A 111 3.23 -2.30 3.01
C MET A 111 3.18 -3.44 1.99
N GLY A 112 3.07 -3.13 0.70
CA GLY A 112 3.19 -4.12 -0.37
C GLY A 112 4.59 -4.74 -0.40
N ALA A 113 5.62 -3.90 -0.29
CA ALA A 113 7.01 -4.34 -0.20
C ALA A 113 7.27 -5.17 1.07
N VAL A 114 6.73 -4.74 2.23
CA VAL A 114 6.84 -5.49 3.49
C VAL A 114 6.27 -6.90 3.34
N LYS A 115 5.05 -7.03 2.82
CA LYS A 115 4.40 -8.34 2.61
C LYS A 115 5.15 -9.21 1.63
N LYS A 116 5.71 -8.63 0.57
CA LYS A 116 6.36 -9.36 -0.52
C LYS A 116 7.77 -9.84 -0.17
N TYR A 117 8.58 -9.01 0.48
CA TYR A 117 10.02 -9.28 0.65
C TYR A 117 10.40 -9.74 2.04
N CYS A 118 9.64 -9.37 3.07
CA CYS A 118 10.00 -9.67 4.45
C CYS A 118 9.46 -11.04 4.88
N ASN A 119 10.18 -11.70 5.78
CA ASN A 119 9.72 -12.89 6.51
C ASN A 119 9.36 -12.56 7.96
N LYS A 120 9.72 -11.36 8.43
CA LYS A 120 9.36 -10.81 9.74
C LYS A 120 9.29 -9.29 9.63
N ALA A 121 8.33 -8.67 10.30
CA ALA A 121 8.19 -7.23 10.34
C ALA A 121 8.15 -6.70 11.77
N VAL A 122 8.55 -5.44 11.92
CA VAL A 122 8.52 -4.70 13.18
C VAL A 122 7.87 -3.34 12.90
N LEU A 123 6.82 -3.02 13.63
CA LEU A 123 6.17 -1.71 13.62
C LEU A 123 6.74 -0.87 14.75
N ILE A 124 7.31 0.28 14.40
CA ILE A 124 7.85 1.26 15.35
C ILE A 124 7.00 2.52 15.29
N GLU A 125 6.53 2.99 16.42
CA GLU A 125 5.76 4.21 16.57
C GLU A 125 6.32 5.03 17.74
N ASN A 126 6.60 6.32 17.52
CA ASN A 126 7.16 7.23 18.54
C ASN A 126 8.41 6.66 19.26
N GLY A 127 9.25 5.92 18.54
CA GLY A 127 10.47 5.31 19.07
C GLY A 127 10.26 4.03 19.88
N LEU A 128 9.03 3.54 19.97
CA LEU A 128 8.67 2.30 20.67
C LEU A 128 8.24 1.22 19.68
N VAL A 129 8.57 -0.02 20.00
CA VAL A 129 8.09 -1.17 19.24
C VAL A 129 6.63 -1.44 19.59
N LYS A 130 5.74 -1.29 18.61
CA LYS A 130 4.30 -1.50 18.75
C LYS A 130 3.85 -2.91 18.41
N ALA A 131 4.43 -3.50 17.37
CA ALA A 131 4.14 -4.86 16.94
C ALA A 131 5.37 -5.54 16.35
N ILE A 132 5.50 -6.85 16.53
CA ILE A 132 6.52 -7.69 15.91
C ILE A 132 5.85 -9.00 15.50
N GLY A 133 6.05 -9.44 14.26
CA GLY A 133 5.51 -10.72 13.83
C GLY A 133 5.49 -10.94 12.33
N ASN A 134 4.45 -11.63 11.89
CA ASN A 134 4.19 -11.89 10.47
C ASN A 134 4.04 -10.56 9.72
N PRO A 135 4.66 -10.41 8.53
CA PRO A 135 4.59 -9.18 7.73
C PRO A 135 3.17 -8.74 7.39
N ASP A 136 2.26 -9.68 7.12
CA ASP A 136 0.87 -9.35 6.80
C ASP A 136 0.15 -8.73 8.01
N ASP A 137 0.31 -9.31 9.19
CA ASP A 137 -0.34 -8.82 10.41
C ASP A 137 0.19 -7.42 10.80
N VAL A 138 1.51 -7.24 10.74
CA VAL A 138 2.16 -5.96 11.07
C VAL A 138 1.80 -4.88 10.04
N ALA A 139 1.78 -5.22 8.74
CA ALA A 139 1.37 -4.29 7.69
C ALA A 139 -0.11 -3.90 7.81
N ASN A 140 -0.98 -4.83 8.19
CA ASN A 140 -2.38 -4.56 8.45
C ASN A 140 -2.55 -3.62 9.65
N GLN A 141 -1.81 -3.88 10.75
CA GLN A 141 -1.81 -2.99 11.92
C GLN A 141 -1.36 -1.57 11.56
N TYR A 142 -0.24 -1.42 10.83
CA TYR A 142 0.22 -0.12 10.33
C TYR A 142 -0.85 0.60 9.50
N SER A 143 -1.55 -0.15 8.63
CA SER A 143 -2.62 0.41 7.80
C SER A 143 -3.82 0.88 8.62
N LEU A 144 -4.18 0.14 9.68
CA LEU A 144 -5.24 0.54 10.61
C LEU A 144 -4.85 1.79 11.40
N ASP A 145 -3.62 1.83 11.89
CA ASP A 145 -3.10 2.96 12.66
C ASP A 145 -3.10 4.23 11.82
N ASN A 146 -2.56 4.19 10.60
CA ASN A 146 -2.57 5.32 9.68
C ASN A 146 -3.98 5.74 9.24
N ALA A 147 -4.90 4.80 9.05
CA ALA A 147 -6.29 5.13 8.80
C ALA A 147 -6.92 5.86 10.01
N THR A 148 -6.42 5.61 11.21
CA THR A 148 -6.83 6.28 12.44
C THR A 148 -6.13 7.63 12.62
N GLU A 149 -4.85 7.75 12.25
CA GLU A 149 -4.05 9.00 12.37
C GLU A 149 -4.32 10.01 11.25
N THR A 150 -4.65 9.58 10.04
CA THR A 150 -5.18 10.46 8.97
C THR A 150 -6.44 11.18 9.43
N LYS A 151 -7.05 10.70 10.51
CA LYS A 151 -8.11 11.38 11.24
C LYS A 151 -7.70 12.73 11.83
N ALA A 152 -6.45 12.96 12.14
CA ALA A 152 -6.00 14.20 12.80
C ALA A 152 -5.49 15.29 11.84
N MET A 153 -5.18 14.95 10.58
CA MET A 153 -4.52 15.88 9.64
C MET A 153 -5.38 16.34 8.45
N ASN A 154 -6.47 15.66 8.15
CA ASN A 154 -7.41 16.14 7.14
C ASN A 154 -8.62 16.75 7.83
N GLU A 155 -8.63 18.08 7.97
CA GLU A 155 -9.88 18.85 8.10
C GLU A 155 -10.71 18.53 6.85
N GLY A 156 -11.43 17.40 6.90
CA GLY A 156 -12.28 16.93 5.84
C GLY A 156 -13.43 17.93 5.64
N PHE A 157 -13.78 18.17 4.41
CA PHE A 157 -14.97 18.86 4.01
C PHE A 157 -16.18 18.23 4.70
N GLN A 158 -16.58 18.78 5.85
CA GLN A 158 -17.90 18.54 6.40
C GLN A 158 -18.87 19.41 5.58
N VAL A 159 -19.60 18.78 4.67
CA VAL A 159 -20.83 19.41 4.19
C VAL A 159 -21.88 19.13 5.26
N GLU A 160 -21.83 19.89 6.36
CA GLU A 160 -22.96 19.97 7.26
C GLU A 160 -23.91 21.03 6.66
N ASN A 161 -24.94 20.55 6.02
CA ASN A 161 -26.10 21.40 5.74
C ASN A 161 -26.87 21.59 7.07
N ALA A 162 -27.45 22.79 7.30
CA ALA A 162 -28.29 23.04 8.46
C ALA A 162 -29.46 22.04 8.65
N ALA A 163 -29.79 21.29 7.60
CA ALA A 163 -30.83 20.26 7.60
C ALA A 163 -30.44 18.98 8.32
N VAL A 164 -29.14 18.57 8.27
CA VAL A 164 -28.61 17.33 8.88
C VAL A 164 -27.33 17.63 9.61
N SER A 165 -27.17 17.06 10.80
CA SER A 165 -25.97 17.18 11.64
C SER A 165 -25.63 15.85 12.34
N ASP A 166 -24.47 15.80 13.01
CA ASP A 166 -24.01 14.65 13.82
C ASP A 166 -23.96 13.30 13.09
N LEU A 167 -23.61 13.31 11.80
CA LEU A 167 -23.45 12.05 11.05
C LEU A 167 -22.27 11.25 11.60
N LYS A 168 -22.56 10.04 12.10
CA LYS A 168 -21.58 9.09 12.64
C LYS A 168 -21.78 7.72 12.00
N VAL A 169 -20.68 7.08 11.71
CA VAL A 169 -20.63 5.71 11.16
C VAL A 169 -19.81 4.84 12.09
N LYS A 170 -20.37 3.70 12.53
CA LYS A 170 -19.73 2.78 13.47
C LYS A 170 -19.81 1.36 12.96
N LEU A 171 -18.66 0.67 12.87
CA LEU A 171 -18.66 -0.78 12.66
C LEU A 171 -19.18 -1.50 13.91
N LEU A 172 -19.98 -2.54 13.69
CA LEU A 172 -20.53 -3.38 14.76
C LEU A 172 -19.73 -4.69 14.94
N HIS A 173 -18.62 -4.82 14.22
CA HIS A 173 -17.66 -5.92 14.31
C HIS A 173 -16.22 -5.39 14.36
N SER A 174 -15.23 -6.30 14.48
CA SER A 174 -13.81 -5.96 14.36
C SER A 174 -13.53 -5.32 12.98
N PRO A 175 -12.64 -4.30 12.90
CA PRO A 175 -12.17 -3.79 11.61
C PRO A 175 -11.51 -4.83 10.71
N GLN A 176 -11.05 -5.95 11.27
CA GLN A 176 -10.48 -7.07 10.52
C GLN A 176 -11.46 -8.24 10.52
N ILE A 177 -11.81 -8.72 9.32
CA ILE A 177 -12.76 -9.81 9.09
C ILE A 177 -12.22 -10.81 8.06
N SER A 178 -12.77 -12.04 8.09
CA SER A 178 -12.59 -12.99 6.98
C SER A 178 -13.63 -12.73 5.87
N PRO A 179 -13.42 -13.20 4.63
CA PRO A 179 -14.38 -13.03 3.52
C PRO A 179 -15.76 -13.64 3.76
N GLU A 180 -15.86 -14.62 4.67
CA GLU A 180 -17.12 -15.30 5.02
C GLU A 180 -17.92 -14.52 6.06
N GLN A 181 -17.33 -13.54 6.73
CA GLN A 181 -18.00 -12.73 7.73
C GLN A 181 -18.83 -11.62 7.09
N GLU A 182 -19.94 -11.28 7.73
CA GLU A 182 -20.74 -10.12 7.34
C GLU A 182 -20.06 -8.82 7.73
N ILE A 183 -20.16 -7.83 6.84
CA ILE A 183 -19.92 -6.43 7.20
C ILE A 183 -21.20 -5.90 7.80
N GLU A 184 -21.13 -5.43 9.04
CA GLU A 184 -22.24 -4.83 9.76
C GLU A 184 -21.84 -3.47 10.32
N PHE A 185 -22.63 -2.43 10.05
CA PHE A 185 -22.37 -1.09 10.54
C PHE A 185 -23.65 -0.34 10.87
N GLU A 186 -23.54 0.58 11.81
CA GLU A 186 -24.59 1.51 12.24
C GLU A 186 -24.24 2.91 11.72
N ILE A 187 -25.28 3.57 11.21
CA ILE A 187 -25.24 4.97 10.79
C ILE A 187 -26.23 5.75 11.67
N SER A 188 -25.76 6.81 12.29
CA SER A 188 -26.61 7.70 13.09
C SER A 188 -26.40 9.16 12.70
N TYR A 189 -27.50 9.93 12.62
CA TYR A 189 -27.48 11.34 12.29
C TYR A 189 -28.72 12.04 12.85
N GLN A 190 -28.64 13.38 12.96
CA GLN A 190 -29.73 14.24 13.41
C GLN A 190 -30.33 14.98 12.22
N VAL A 191 -31.65 14.86 12.01
CA VAL A 191 -32.42 15.66 11.04
C VAL A 191 -33.02 16.84 11.77
N ASN A 192 -32.70 18.05 11.31
CA ASN A 192 -33.11 19.34 11.96
C ASN A 192 -34.29 20.01 11.28
N GLN A 193 -34.71 19.55 10.11
CA GLN A 193 -35.81 20.07 9.31
C GLN A 193 -36.81 18.98 8.99
N ASP A 194 -38.03 19.32 8.67
CA ASP A 194 -39.07 18.37 8.28
C ASP A 194 -38.92 18.02 6.79
N LEU A 195 -37.99 17.11 6.51
CA LEU A 195 -37.75 16.58 5.17
C LEU A 195 -37.40 15.10 5.25
N PRO A 196 -37.83 14.32 4.25
CA PRO A 196 -37.42 12.92 4.15
C PRO A 196 -35.97 12.81 3.75
N THR A 197 -35.24 11.88 4.38
CA THR A 197 -33.83 11.62 4.11
C THR A 197 -33.57 10.15 3.88
N TYR A 198 -32.57 9.83 3.07
CA TYR A 198 -32.06 8.47 2.92
C TYR A 198 -30.55 8.45 3.01
N VAL A 199 -29.99 7.27 3.31
CA VAL A 199 -28.56 7.03 3.38
C VAL A 199 -28.11 6.36 2.10
N SER A 200 -26.97 6.81 1.56
CA SER A 200 -26.24 6.13 0.50
C SER A 200 -24.82 5.86 0.96
N PHE A 201 -24.29 4.69 0.63
CA PHE A 201 -22.92 4.36 0.98
C PHE A 201 -22.19 3.61 -0.14
N SER A 202 -20.87 3.60 -0.06
CA SER A 202 -20.00 2.81 -0.92
C SER A 202 -18.88 2.16 -0.13
N LEU A 203 -18.48 0.96 -0.56
CA LEU A 203 -17.25 0.30 -0.15
C LEU A 203 -16.24 0.45 -1.29
N THR A 204 -15.13 1.12 -1.02
CA THR A 204 -14.05 1.37 -1.98
C THR A 204 -12.79 0.63 -1.56
N ASP A 205 -12.21 -0.18 -2.44
CA ASP A 205 -10.87 -0.74 -2.24
C ASP A 205 -9.85 0.39 -2.35
N ILE A 206 -9.16 0.68 -1.23
CA ILE A 206 -8.22 1.81 -1.14
C ILE A 206 -7.00 1.56 -2.01
N ASP A 207 -6.48 0.33 -2.01
CA ASP A 207 -5.22 0.00 -2.67
C ASP A 207 -5.37 -0.05 -4.20
N ARG A 208 -6.57 -0.44 -4.68
CA ARG A 208 -6.89 -0.50 -6.12
C ARG A 208 -7.67 0.71 -6.63
N THR A 209 -8.15 1.57 -5.72
CA THR A 209 -8.94 2.79 -6.03
C THR A 209 -10.20 2.46 -6.85
N ILE A 210 -10.90 1.37 -6.51
CA ILE A 210 -12.12 0.95 -7.20
C ILE A 210 -13.30 0.88 -6.24
N TRP A 211 -14.47 1.26 -6.74
CA TRP A 211 -15.73 1.04 -6.03
C TRP A 211 -16.11 -0.43 -6.15
N LEU A 212 -16.24 -1.06 -4.99
CA LEU A 212 -16.53 -2.49 -4.91
C LEU A 212 -18.02 -2.77 -4.75
N TYR A 213 -18.70 -1.96 -3.95
CA TYR A 213 -20.09 -2.16 -3.58
C TYR A 213 -20.73 -0.83 -3.23
N ASN A 214 -21.98 -0.61 -3.67
CA ASN A 214 -22.80 0.54 -3.22
C ASN A 214 -24.20 0.05 -2.92
N ASP A 215 -24.83 0.74 -1.97
CA ASP A 215 -26.25 0.56 -1.68
C ASP A 215 -26.83 1.83 -1.05
N ASN A 216 -28.13 1.90 -0.97
CA ASN A 216 -28.84 3.02 -0.37
C ASN A 216 -30.16 2.60 0.24
N SER A 217 -30.72 3.46 1.09
CA SER A 217 -32.02 3.27 1.73
C SER A 217 -33.15 4.10 1.08
N MET A 218 -33.06 4.43 -0.21
CA MET A 218 -34.01 5.28 -0.91
C MET A 218 -35.43 4.69 -0.89
N ASP A 219 -35.56 3.36 -0.96
CA ASP A 219 -36.84 2.65 -0.87
C ASP A 219 -37.50 2.70 0.53
N GLN A 220 -36.72 3.09 1.56
CA GLN A 220 -37.15 3.19 2.94
C GLN A 220 -36.59 4.47 3.57
N PRO A 221 -37.01 5.67 3.09
CA PRO A 221 -36.52 6.92 3.61
C PRO A 221 -36.94 7.12 5.07
N THR A 222 -36.15 7.85 5.81
CA THR A 222 -36.52 8.30 7.16
C THR A 222 -37.28 9.62 7.06
N GLU A 223 -38.38 9.77 7.79
CA GLU A 223 -39.23 10.95 7.73
C GLU A 223 -39.14 11.79 9.02
N GLY A 224 -39.34 13.10 8.85
CA GLY A 224 -39.46 14.09 9.92
C GLY A 224 -38.14 14.36 10.68
N PRO A 225 -38.15 15.41 11.52
CA PRO A 225 -37.01 15.80 12.33
C PRO A 225 -36.71 14.78 13.45
N GLY A 226 -35.49 14.81 13.98
CA GLY A 226 -35.07 13.95 15.08
C GLY A 226 -33.86 13.08 14.75
N GLN A 227 -33.42 12.31 15.75
CA GLN A 227 -32.30 11.40 15.60
C GLN A 227 -32.71 10.18 14.80
N LYS A 228 -31.93 9.85 13.79
CA LYS A 228 -32.08 8.64 12.96
C LYS A 228 -30.96 7.65 13.26
N ARG A 229 -31.30 6.36 13.17
CA ARG A 229 -30.35 5.28 13.34
C ARG A 229 -30.72 4.14 12.40
N LEU A 230 -29.78 3.78 11.54
CA LEU A 230 -29.92 2.70 10.57
C LEU A 230 -28.79 1.71 10.76
N THR A 231 -29.09 0.43 10.62
CA THR A 231 -28.11 -0.65 10.63
C THR A 231 -28.13 -1.34 9.27
N TYR A 232 -26.98 -1.60 8.71
CA TYR A 232 -26.84 -2.31 7.45
C TYR A 232 -25.94 -3.52 7.60
N LYS A 233 -26.27 -4.59 6.87
CA LYS A 233 -25.51 -5.84 6.81
C LYS A 233 -25.34 -6.29 5.37
N CYS A 234 -24.14 -6.67 4.99
CA CYS A 234 -23.87 -7.29 3.70
C CYS A 234 -22.75 -8.32 3.76
N HIS A 235 -22.77 -9.23 2.81
CA HIS A 235 -21.68 -10.17 2.57
C HIS A 235 -20.78 -9.66 1.45
N VAL A 236 -19.48 -9.74 1.67
CA VAL A 236 -18.45 -9.51 0.64
C VAL A 236 -17.77 -10.84 0.27
N SER A 237 -18.53 -11.94 0.30
CA SER A 237 -18.08 -13.26 -0.12
C SER A 237 -17.51 -13.20 -1.54
N GLN A 238 -16.49 -13.99 -1.83
CA GLN A 238 -15.74 -14.02 -3.09
C GLN A 238 -14.65 -12.93 -3.25
N ILE A 239 -14.48 -12.05 -2.27
CA ILE A 239 -13.33 -11.12 -2.26
C ILE A 239 -12.14 -11.81 -1.62
N ASN A 240 -10.97 -11.59 -2.20
CA ASN A 240 -9.69 -11.91 -1.57
C ASN A 240 -9.31 -10.83 -0.54
N ASN A 241 -8.03 -10.75 -0.19
CA ASN A 241 -7.52 -9.69 0.66
C ASN A 241 -7.84 -8.31 0.08
N ALA A 242 -8.52 -7.48 0.84
CA ALA A 242 -8.95 -6.15 0.43
C ALA A 242 -8.94 -5.18 1.62
N LYS A 243 -8.68 -3.91 1.35
CA LYS A 243 -8.72 -2.82 2.30
C LYS A 243 -9.84 -1.87 1.90
N LEU A 244 -10.99 -2.03 2.53
CA LEU A 244 -12.22 -1.36 2.16
C LEU A 244 -12.46 -0.11 3.01
N LYS A 245 -12.67 1.03 2.36
CA LYS A 245 -13.13 2.27 2.99
C LYS A 245 -14.64 2.37 2.84
N LEU A 246 -15.35 2.52 3.95
CA LEU A 246 -16.79 2.75 3.97
C LEU A 246 -17.05 4.27 3.91
N GLN A 247 -17.64 4.73 2.82
CA GLN A 247 -18.02 6.13 2.63
C GLN A 247 -19.54 6.25 2.70
N VAL A 248 -20.03 7.18 3.50
CA VAL A 248 -21.47 7.34 3.77
C VAL A 248 -21.90 8.77 3.53
N SER A 249 -23.05 8.94 2.88
CA SER A 249 -23.74 10.23 2.73
C SER A 249 -25.20 10.13 3.13
N VAL A 250 -25.75 11.23 3.66
CA VAL A 250 -27.18 11.42 3.85
C VAL A 250 -27.67 12.35 2.75
N ARG A 251 -28.78 11.99 2.10
CA ARG A 251 -29.35 12.71 0.96
C ARG A 251 -30.83 12.96 1.14
N ASP A 252 -31.36 13.96 0.43
CA ASP A 252 -32.80 14.20 0.26
C ASP A 252 -33.37 13.44 -0.94
N GLN A 253 -34.66 13.59 -1.20
CA GLN A 253 -35.36 12.94 -2.33
C GLN A 253 -34.91 13.48 -3.72
N GLU A 254 -34.25 14.65 -3.77
CA GLU A 254 -33.68 15.22 -4.99
C GLU A 254 -32.21 14.80 -5.19
N GLU A 255 -31.75 13.78 -4.43
CA GLU A 255 -30.39 13.24 -4.44
C GLU A 255 -29.31 14.24 -3.98
N GLN A 256 -29.67 15.39 -3.41
CA GLN A 256 -28.71 16.35 -2.89
C GLN A 256 -28.08 15.82 -1.61
N ILE A 257 -26.75 15.97 -1.50
CA ILE A 257 -26.00 15.58 -0.32
C ILE A 257 -26.25 16.59 0.80
N LEU A 258 -26.89 16.15 1.87
CA LEU A 258 -27.15 16.95 3.07
C LEU A 258 -26.04 16.81 4.11
N ALA A 259 -25.44 15.61 4.21
CA ALA A 259 -24.27 15.36 5.03
C ALA A 259 -23.41 14.27 4.40
N PHE A 260 -22.12 14.38 4.60
CA PHE A 260 -21.15 13.38 4.18
C PHE A 260 -20.26 13.04 5.38
N ALA A 261 -20.08 11.74 5.67
CA ALA A 261 -19.17 11.32 6.71
C ALA A 261 -17.76 11.77 6.30
N ASP A 262 -17.11 12.55 7.15
CA ASP A 262 -15.76 13.04 6.91
C ASP A 262 -14.76 11.86 6.85
N SER A 263 -13.55 12.13 6.41
CA SER A 263 -12.50 11.12 6.34
C SER A 263 -12.17 10.48 7.70
N GLN A 264 -12.49 11.19 8.80
CA GLN A 264 -12.26 10.76 10.17
C GLN A 264 -13.33 9.76 10.65
N ASN A 265 -14.56 9.87 10.14
CA ASN A 265 -15.67 9.01 10.51
C ASN A 265 -15.92 7.87 9.52
N ASN A 266 -15.09 7.74 8.49
CA ASN A 266 -15.17 6.66 7.51
C ASN A 266 -14.35 5.45 7.98
N PRO A 267 -14.99 4.41 8.51
CA PRO A 267 -14.26 3.24 8.96
C PRO A 267 -13.59 2.49 7.80
N VAL A 268 -12.45 1.92 8.11
CA VAL A 268 -11.71 1.02 7.20
C VAL A 268 -11.89 -0.41 7.67
N ILE A 269 -12.19 -1.30 6.73
CA ILE A 269 -12.41 -2.73 6.96
C ILE A 269 -11.30 -3.48 6.22
N LEU A 270 -10.59 -4.32 6.94
CA LEU A 270 -9.60 -5.23 6.38
C LEU A 270 -10.22 -6.60 6.19
N VAL A 271 -10.39 -7.00 4.94
CA VAL A 271 -10.81 -8.36 4.59
C VAL A 271 -9.55 -9.20 4.38
N ASN A 272 -9.35 -10.22 5.21
CA ASN A 272 -8.17 -11.09 5.18
C ASN A 272 -8.59 -12.56 5.07
N ARG A 273 -8.00 -13.25 4.10
CA ARG A 273 -8.10 -14.71 3.99
C ARG A 273 -7.10 -15.36 4.95
N GLN A 274 -7.63 -16.05 5.95
CA GLN A 274 -6.84 -16.82 6.93
C GLN A 274 -6.68 -18.29 6.55
N ASP A 275 -7.39 -18.74 5.50
CA ASP A 275 -7.40 -20.12 5.03
C ASP A 275 -6.22 -20.48 4.12
N ILE A 276 -5.46 -19.49 3.66
CA ILE A 276 -4.31 -19.70 2.77
C ILE A 276 -3.10 -20.08 3.60
N LYS A 277 -2.63 -21.32 3.43
CA LYS A 277 -1.41 -21.82 4.07
C LYS A 277 -0.16 -21.23 3.44
N ASP A 278 0.88 -21.07 4.25
CA ASP A 278 2.15 -20.46 3.81
C ASP A 278 2.90 -21.26 2.76
N ASP A 279 2.68 -22.54 2.67
CA ASP A 279 3.29 -23.46 1.71
C ASP A 279 2.46 -23.64 0.42
N ASP A 280 1.23 -23.09 0.36
CA ASP A 280 0.39 -23.18 -0.84
C ASP A 280 0.65 -22.02 -1.81
N VAL A 281 1.67 -22.20 -2.66
CA VAL A 281 2.07 -21.20 -3.68
C VAL A 281 0.94 -20.87 -4.64
N SER A 282 0.11 -21.86 -5.04
CA SER A 282 -1.00 -21.67 -5.98
C SER A 282 -2.13 -20.85 -5.36
N ALA A 283 -2.44 -21.09 -4.09
CA ALA A 283 -3.45 -20.31 -3.37
C ALA A 283 -2.96 -18.87 -3.13
N LYS A 284 -1.68 -18.68 -2.77
CA LYS A 284 -1.07 -17.35 -2.62
C LYS A 284 -1.11 -16.56 -3.91
N ASP A 285 -0.72 -17.16 -5.04
CA ASP A 285 -0.75 -16.49 -6.34
C ASP A 285 -2.19 -16.09 -6.72
N SER A 286 -3.15 -17.02 -6.58
CA SER A 286 -4.55 -16.74 -6.89
C SER A 286 -5.21 -15.72 -5.94
N ALA A 287 -4.68 -15.50 -4.75
CA ALA A 287 -5.16 -14.51 -3.79
C ALA A 287 -4.70 -13.08 -4.07
N THR A 288 -3.82 -12.85 -5.04
CA THR A 288 -3.38 -11.50 -5.46
C THR A 288 -4.48 -10.73 -6.19
N GLY A 289 -5.40 -11.44 -6.85
CA GLY A 289 -6.59 -10.85 -7.47
C GLY A 289 -7.63 -10.40 -6.44
N LEU A 290 -8.51 -9.47 -6.82
CA LEU A 290 -9.59 -9.02 -5.95
C LEU A 290 -10.63 -10.10 -5.68
N ILE A 291 -10.95 -10.92 -6.69
CA ILE A 291 -11.97 -11.96 -6.61
C ILE A 291 -11.32 -13.32 -6.39
N GLN A 292 -11.92 -14.11 -5.51
CA GLN A 292 -11.47 -15.46 -5.23
C GLN A 292 -11.55 -16.34 -6.49
N ARG A 293 -10.64 -17.29 -6.58
CA ARG A 293 -10.61 -18.27 -7.65
C ARG A 293 -11.91 -19.09 -7.66
N ASN A 294 -12.65 -19.01 -8.76
CA ASN A 294 -13.89 -19.76 -8.98
C ASN A 294 -13.91 -20.53 -10.30
N GLY A 295 -12.79 -20.54 -11.03
CA GLY A 295 -12.61 -21.22 -12.30
C GLY A 295 -11.90 -22.57 -12.18
N SER A 296 -11.94 -23.37 -13.25
CA SER A 296 -11.22 -24.63 -13.39
C SER A 296 -10.45 -24.70 -14.70
N TRP A 297 -9.29 -25.38 -14.68
CA TRP A 297 -8.49 -25.63 -15.86
C TRP A 297 -8.89 -26.97 -16.49
N LYS A 298 -9.07 -26.99 -17.82
CA LYS A 298 -9.23 -28.23 -18.59
C LYS A 298 -8.04 -28.36 -19.54
N ILE A 299 -7.20 -29.35 -19.27
CA ILE A 299 -6.04 -29.67 -20.12
C ILE A 299 -6.51 -30.61 -21.22
N SER A 300 -6.44 -30.17 -22.48
CA SER A 300 -6.64 -31.02 -23.64
C SER A 300 -5.29 -31.60 -24.04
N GLN A 301 -5.15 -32.92 -23.96
CA GLN A 301 -4.00 -33.61 -24.55
C GLN A 301 -4.13 -33.55 -26.08
N SER A 302 -3.15 -33.02 -26.76
CA SER A 302 -3.00 -32.99 -28.22
C SER A 302 -2.44 -34.32 -28.73
#